data_0c27e6018f928d92fff0ee33853ee318
#
_entry.id   0c27e6018f928d92fff0ee33853ee318
#
_cell.length_a   1.000
_cell.length_b   1.000
_cell.length_c   1.000
_cell.angle_alpha   90.00
_cell.angle_beta   90.00
_cell.angle_gamma   90.00
#
_symmetry.space_group_name_H-M   'P 1'
#
loop_
_entity.id
_entity.type
_entity.pdbx_description
1 polymer ?
#
loop_
_entity_poly.entity_id
_entity_poly.type
_entity_poly.pdbx_seq_one_letter_code
_entity_poly.pdbx_strand_id
1 'polypeptide(L)'
;MEKRQDFPDAALTQEKARQQIRARHKAWRMELPQEEVQEKSRKICERLAASDWYHNSAVIYGYYPLGAEADCLPFLAQALSDGKTVALPVTSKERLQRDCGQVKRMQDTHRMEFYRIRELSRVREGAFHVMEPDESCKRIGEED
;
A
#
# COMPACT_ATOMS: atom_id res chain seq x y z
N MET A 1 43.20 -10.68 29.64
CA MET A 1 42.54 -10.24 28.41
C MET A 1 41.15 -10.85 28.41
N GLU A 2 40.21 -10.10 28.92
CA GLU A 2 38.80 -10.51 28.98
C GLU A 2 38.19 -10.38 27.59
N LYS A 3 37.74 -11.51 27.05
CA LYS A 3 36.93 -11.51 25.81
C LYS A 3 35.61 -10.82 26.12
N ARG A 4 35.40 -9.60 25.59
CA ARG A 4 34.09 -9.01 25.54
C ARG A 4 33.18 -9.98 24.75
N GLN A 5 32.21 -10.57 25.44
CA GLN A 5 31.10 -11.23 24.78
C GLN A 5 30.30 -10.16 24.07
N ASP A 6 30.41 -10.13 22.74
CA ASP A 6 29.54 -9.35 21.89
C ASP A 6 28.10 -9.94 22.01
N PHE A 7 27.31 -9.32 22.86
CA PHE A 7 25.87 -9.57 22.84
C PHE A 7 25.32 -9.04 21.52
N PRO A 8 24.58 -9.86 20.76
CA PRO A 8 23.98 -9.39 19.53
C PRO A 8 23.06 -8.20 19.86
N ASP A 9 23.21 -7.13 19.09
CA ASP A 9 22.41 -5.92 19.22
C ASP A 9 20.92 -6.30 19.21
N ALA A 10 20.20 -5.94 20.27
CA ALA A 10 18.79 -6.27 20.44
C ALA A 10 17.92 -5.77 19.26
N ALA A 11 18.30 -4.63 18.66
CA ALA A 11 17.64 -4.09 17.47
C ALA A 11 17.82 -4.99 16.24
N LEU A 12 19.04 -5.55 16.07
CA LEU A 12 19.33 -6.48 14.97
C LEU A 12 18.56 -7.80 15.12
N THR A 13 18.35 -8.24 16.36
CA THR A 13 17.58 -9.45 16.67
C THR A 13 16.10 -9.26 16.39
N GLN A 14 15.53 -8.09 16.71
CA GLN A 14 14.15 -7.76 16.41
C GLN A 14 13.89 -7.65 14.90
N GLU A 15 14.80 -7.02 14.16
CA GLU A 15 14.67 -6.90 12.71
C GLU A 15 14.70 -8.27 12.02
N LYS A 16 15.60 -9.16 12.44
CA LYS A 16 15.64 -10.56 11.96
C LYS A 16 14.33 -11.30 12.26
N ALA A 17 13.77 -11.14 13.44
CA ALA A 17 12.49 -11.74 13.82
C ALA A 17 11.35 -11.23 12.94
N ARG A 18 11.28 -9.92 12.68
CA ARG A 18 10.28 -9.31 11.75
C ARG A 18 10.42 -9.86 10.35
N GLN A 19 11.65 -9.96 9.82
CA GLN A 19 11.90 -10.50 8.49
C GLN A 19 11.46 -11.96 8.37
N GLN A 20 11.72 -12.79 9.38
CA GLN A 20 11.27 -14.18 9.41
C GLN A 20 9.74 -14.29 9.43
N ILE A 21 9.06 -13.49 10.24
CA ILE A 21 7.59 -13.46 10.30
C ILE A 21 7.02 -13.05 8.93
N ARG A 22 7.53 -11.99 8.33
CA ARG A 22 7.10 -11.53 7.01
C ARG A 22 7.32 -12.59 5.93
N ALA A 23 8.49 -13.22 5.91
CA ALA A 23 8.83 -14.26 4.94
C ALA A 23 7.89 -15.46 5.07
N ARG A 24 7.60 -15.92 6.29
CA ARG A 24 6.69 -17.02 6.56
C ARG A 24 5.26 -16.72 6.10
N HIS A 25 4.73 -15.55 6.44
CA HIS A 25 3.37 -15.17 6.03
C HIS A 25 3.27 -14.91 4.53
N LYS A 26 4.31 -14.37 3.90
CA LYS A 26 4.37 -14.23 2.45
C LYS A 26 4.34 -15.59 1.76
N ALA A 27 5.17 -16.54 2.21
CA ALA A 27 5.21 -17.90 1.68
C ALA A 27 3.84 -18.57 1.83
N TRP A 28 3.23 -18.48 2.99
CA TRP A 28 1.90 -19.04 3.23
C TRP A 28 0.83 -18.44 2.29
N ARG A 29 0.82 -17.13 2.07
CA ARG A 29 -0.11 -16.52 1.12
C ARG A 29 0.12 -16.99 -0.31
N MET A 30 1.38 -17.19 -0.70
CA MET A 30 1.74 -17.67 -2.05
C MET A 30 1.30 -19.11 -2.31
N GLU A 31 1.13 -19.92 -1.26
CA GLU A 31 0.66 -21.31 -1.34
C GLU A 31 -0.86 -21.42 -1.39
N LEU A 32 -1.60 -20.37 -1.06
CA LEU A 32 -3.06 -20.39 -1.09
C LEU A 32 -3.56 -20.55 -2.54
N PRO A 33 -4.55 -21.43 -2.78
CA PRO A 33 -5.23 -21.51 -4.06
C PRO A 33 -5.85 -20.17 -4.44
N GLN A 34 -5.82 -19.81 -5.71
CA GLN A 34 -6.37 -18.54 -6.20
C GLN A 34 -7.83 -18.34 -5.82
N GLU A 35 -8.63 -19.40 -5.88
CA GLU A 35 -10.04 -19.38 -5.48
C GLU A 35 -10.22 -19.01 -3.99
N GLU A 36 -9.34 -19.53 -3.13
CA GLU A 36 -9.37 -19.21 -1.70
C GLU A 36 -8.97 -17.75 -1.44
N VAL A 37 -7.97 -17.24 -2.15
CA VAL A 37 -7.58 -15.83 -2.08
C VAL A 37 -8.74 -14.92 -2.52
N GLN A 38 -9.42 -15.25 -3.60
CA GLN A 38 -10.58 -14.50 -4.08
C GLN A 38 -11.74 -14.52 -3.08
N GLU A 39 -12.07 -15.67 -2.53
CA GLU A 39 -13.17 -15.79 -1.56
C GLU A 39 -12.88 -15.05 -0.26
N LYS A 40 -11.65 -15.14 0.26
CA LYS A 40 -11.23 -14.36 1.43
C LYS A 40 -11.25 -12.86 1.16
N SER A 41 -10.77 -12.45 0.00
CA SER A 41 -10.79 -11.04 -0.44
C SER A 41 -12.21 -10.50 -0.55
N ARG A 42 -13.12 -11.27 -1.12
CA ARG A 42 -14.54 -10.92 -1.22
C ARG A 42 -15.15 -10.67 0.17
N LYS A 43 -14.92 -11.59 1.11
CA LYS A 43 -15.41 -11.44 2.49
C LYS A 43 -14.84 -10.20 3.20
N ILE A 44 -13.57 -9.89 2.96
CA ILE A 44 -12.93 -8.67 3.50
C ILE A 44 -13.62 -7.44 2.92
N CYS A 45 -13.80 -7.37 1.60
CA CYS A 45 -14.45 -6.24 0.93
C CYS A 45 -15.90 -6.04 1.42
N GLU A 46 -16.66 -7.11 1.58
CA GLU A 46 -18.04 -7.05 2.10
C GLU A 46 -18.10 -6.50 3.53
N ARG A 47 -17.20 -6.96 4.40
CA ARG A 47 -17.12 -6.45 5.79
C ARG A 47 -16.72 -4.97 5.84
N LEU A 48 -15.77 -4.57 5.00
CA LEU A 48 -15.36 -3.15 4.92
C LEU A 48 -16.52 -2.29 4.43
N ALA A 49 -17.20 -2.68 3.37
CA ALA A 49 -18.32 -1.93 2.81
C ALA A 49 -19.52 -1.82 3.77
N ALA A 50 -19.71 -2.81 4.63
CA ALA A 50 -20.77 -2.80 5.64
C ALA A 50 -20.39 -2.05 6.94
N SER A 51 -19.15 -1.59 7.08
CA SER A 51 -18.67 -0.94 8.30
C SER A 51 -19.15 0.50 8.42
N ASP A 52 -19.34 0.96 9.66
CA ASP A 52 -19.66 2.37 9.95
C ASP A 52 -18.54 3.31 9.49
N TRP A 53 -17.29 2.87 9.55
CA TRP A 53 -16.15 3.63 9.02
C TRP A 53 -16.31 3.93 7.53
N TYR A 54 -16.69 2.94 6.74
CA TYR A 54 -16.92 3.15 5.32
C TYR A 54 -18.06 4.15 5.08
N HIS A 55 -19.20 3.97 5.75
CA HIS A 55 -20.36 4.84 5.58
C HIS A 55 -20.08 6.29 5.98
N ASN A 56 -19.27 6.49 7.02
CA ASN A 56 -18.95 7.83 7.53
C ASN A 56 -17.71 8.47 6.88
N SER A 57 -16.98 7.76 6.03
CA SER A 57 -15.78 8.26 5.36
C SER A 57 -16.08 8.81 3.98
N ALA A 58 -15.63 10.03 3.71
CA ALA A 58 -15.68 10.62 2.36
C ALA A 58 -14.45 10.25 1.51
N VAL A 59 -13.34 9.94 2.14
CA VAL A 59 -12.06 9.65 1.52
C VAL A 59 -11.56 8.27 1.96
N ILE A 60 -11.18 7.44 1.01
CA ILE A 60 -10.61 6.11 1.23
C ILE A 60 -9.18 6.09 0.71
N TYR A 61 -8.24 5.82 1.59
CA TYR A 61 -6.85 5.55 1.25
C TYR A 61 -6.67 4.04 1.09
N GLY A 62 -6.35 3.62 -0.10
CA GLY A 62 -6.20 2.21 -0.43
C GLY A 62 -4.81 1.84 -0.92
N TYR A 63 -4.68 0.65 -1.42
CA TYR A 63 -3.49 0.15 -2.11
C TYR A 63 -3.91 -0.64 -3.35
N TYR A 64 -3.00 -0.72 -4.33
CA TYR A 64 -3.19 -1.62 -5.45
C TYR A 64 -2.56 -2.99 -5.11
N PRO A 65 -3.34 -4.09 -5.09
CA PRO A 65 -2.81 -5.38 -4.65
C PRO A 65 -1.71 -5.90 -5.55
N LEU A 66 -0.69 -6.51 -4.95
CA LEU A 66 0.44 -7.12 -5.61
C LEU A 66 0.51 -8.61 -5.24
N GLY A 67 0.60 -9.47 -6.25
CA GLY A 67 0.74 -10.92 -6.04
C GLY A 67 -0.41 -11.53 -5.26
N ALA A 68 -0.10 -12.20 -4.16
CA ALA A 68 -1.06 -12.91 -3.30
C ALA A 68 -1.62 -12.03 -2.15
N GLU A 69 -1.56 -10.73 -2.27
CA GLU A 69 -2.21 -9.82 -1.32
C GLU A 69 -3.74 -9.90 -1.46
N ALA A 70 -4.45 -9.51 -0.41
CA ALA A 70 -5.90 -9.43 -0.47
C ALA A 70 -6.32 -8.45 -1.58
N ASP A 71 -7.21 -8.90 -2.45
CA ASP A 71 -7.74 -8.08 -3.54
C ASP A 71 -8.80 -7.12 -3.02
N CYS A 72 -8.42 -5.87 -2.82
CA CYS A 72 -9.31 -4.79 -2.41
C CYS A 72 -9.90 -3.99 -3.57
N LEU A 73 -9.58 -4.31 -4.81
CA LEU A 73 -10.07 -3.56 -5.97
C LEU A 73 -11.61 -3.50 -6.06
N PRO A 74 -12.36 -4.58 -5.79
CA PRO A 74 -13.82 -4.50 -5.76
C PRO A 74 -14.36 -3.50 -4.73
N PHE A 75 -13.72 -3.41 -3.56
CA PHE A 75 -14.06 -2.42 -2.53
C PHE A 75 -13.77 -1.00 -2.98
N LEU A 76 -12.61 -0.76 -3.61
CA LEU A 76 -12.26 0.56 -4.15
C LEU A 76 -13.17 0.97 -5.30
N ALA A 77 -13.57 0.02 -6.16
CA ALA A 77 -14.55 0.26 -7.22
C ALA A 77 -15.92 0.67 -6.65
N GLN A 78 -16.36 0.00 -5.58
CA GLN A 78 -17.59 0.36 -4.87
C GLN A 78 -17.49 1.78 -4.29
N ALA A 79 -16.37 2.12 -3.66
CA ALA A 79 -16.16 3.45 -3.11
C ALA A 79 -16.24 4.55 -4.18
N LEU A 80 -15.64 4.33 -5.36
CA LEU A 80 -15.75 5.25 -6.49
C LEU A 80 -17.21 5.37 -6.98
N SER A 81 -17.92 4.25 -7.09
CA SER A 81 -19.35 4.22 -7.48
C SER A 81 -20.23 4.95 -6.47
N ASP A 82 -19.92 4.88 -5.20
CA ASP A 82 -20.63 5.59 -4.13
C ASP A 82 -20.26 7.09 -4.04
N GLY A 83 -19.43 7.57 -4.94
CA GLY A 83 -19.02 8.97 -5.02
C GLY A 83 -17.96 9.37 -4.00
N LYS A 84 -17.29 8.41 -3.37
CA LYS A 84 -16.18 8.68 -2.43
C LYS A 84 -14.90 9.01 -3.19
N THR A 85 -14.04 9.78 -2.55
CA THR A 85 -12.67 9.99 -3.04
C THR A 85 -11.82 8.78 -2.70
N VAL A 86 -11.15 8.22 -3.69
CA VAL A 86 -10.20 7.11 -3.51
C VAL A 86 -8.81 7.58 -3.86
N ALA A 87 -7.85 7.28 -3.00
CA ALA A 87 -6.46 7.62 -3.19
C ALA A 87 -5.56 6.39 -3.04
N LEU A 88 -4.56 6.29 -3.91
CA LEU A 88 -3.55 5.26 -3.90
C LEU A 88 -2.16 5.86 -3.68
N PRO A 89 -1.23 5.09 -3.07
CA PRO A 89 0.10 5.59 -2.77
C PRO A 89 1.01 5.64 -4.00
N VAL A 90 1.87 6.66 -4.04
CA VAL A 90 3.01 6.79 -4.95
C VAL A 90 4.26 6.82 -4.09
N THR A 91 5.22 5.94 -4.40
CA THR A 91 6.52 5.83 -3.72
C THR A 91 7.69 6.09 -4.67
N SER A 92 7.43 6.27 -5.96
CA SER A 92 8.43 6.59 -6.97
C SER A 92 9.12 7.90 -6.63
N LYS A 93 10.43 7.86 -6.34
CA LYS A 93 11.24 9.03 -5.96
C LYS A 93 11.23 10.10 -7.04
N GLU A 94 11.36 9.70 -8.30
CA GLU A 94 11.41 10.63 -9.43
C GLU A 94 10.10 11.41 -9.55
N ARG A 95 8.97 10.72 -9.41
CA ARG A 95 7.66 11.35 -9.44
C ARG A 95 7.46 12.28 -8.25
N LEU A 96 7.79 11.84 -7.04
CA LEU A 96 7.65 12.67 -5.84
C LEU A 96 8.54 13.92 -5.89
N GLN A 97 9.74 13.83 -6.44
CA GLN A 97 10.61 14.98 -6.64
C GLN A 97 10.02 15.98 -7.63
N ARG A 98 9.45 15.50 -8.74
CA ARG A 98 8.83 16.36 -9.75
C ARG A 98 7.59 17.06 -9.23
N ASP A 99 6.69 16.30 -8.57
CA ASP A 99 5.34 16.76 -8.21
C ASP A 99 5.31 17.54 -6.90
N CYS A 100 6.18 17.22 -5.94
CA CYS A 100 6.18 17.80 -4.60
C CYS A 100 7.24 18.89 -4.40
N GLY A 101 8.00 19.26 -5.46
CA GLY A 101 9.10 20.21 -5.36
C GLY A 101 10.25 19.67 -4.48
N GLN A 102 11.20 20.56 -4.10
CA GLN A 102 12.44 20.17 -3.44
C GLN A 102 12.27 19.17 -2.28
N VAL A 103 12.50 17.88 -2.56
CA VAL A 103 12.83 16.91 -1.51
C VAL A 103 14.24 17.25 -1.04
N LYS A 104 14.34 18.12 -0.06
CA LYS A 104 15.60 18.73 0.39
C LYS A 104 16.59 17.76 1.02
N ARG A 105 16.27 16.47 1.21
CA ARG A 105 17.20 15.49 1.80
C ARG A 105 17.05 14.13 1.12
N MET A 106 18.15 13.66 0.58
CA MET A 106 18.33 12.27 0.13
C MET A 106 18.11 11.21 1.24
N GLN A 107 17.72 11.61 2.44
CA GLN A 107 17.45 10.74 3.58
C GLN A 107 16.01 10.26 3.69
N ASP A 108 15.06 10.85 2.96
CA ASP A 108 13.67 10.40 2.90
C ASP A 108 13.48 9.28 1.86
N THR A 109 14.18 8.17 2.06
CA THR A 109 14.08 6.98 1.20
C THR A 109 12.73 6.27 1.28
N HIS A 110 11.86 6.70 2.18
CA HIS A 110 10.58 6.05 2.50
C HIS A 110 9.38 7.00 2.43
N ARG A 111 9.52 8.14 1.75
CA ARG A 111 8.39 9.05 1.55
C ARG A 111 7.35 8.41 0.65
N MET A 112 6.10 8.55 1.03
CA MET A 112 4.93 8.11 0.29
C MET A 112 3.90 9.23 0.29
N GLU A 113 3.32 9.51 -0.88
CA GLU A 113 2.24 10.46 -1.03
C GLU A 113 1.05 9.78 -1.68
N PHE A 114 -0.16 10.24 -1.40
CA PHE A 114 -1.38 9.67 -1.94
C PHE A 114 -1.95 10.55 -3.04
N TYR A 115 -2.35 9.91 -4.14
CA TYR A 115 -2.92 10.53 -5.32
C TYR A 115 -4.34 10.05 -5.53
N ARG A 116 -5.23 10.99 -5.86
CA ARG A 116 -6.63 10.70 -6.14
C ARG A 116 -6.75 9.99 -7.49
N ILE A 117 -7.45 8.87 -7.50
CA ILE A 117 -7.87 8.19 -8.71
C ILE A 117 -9.37 8.41 -8.94
N ARG A 118 -9.78 8.49 -10.20
CA ARG A 118 -11.19 8.56 -10.59
C ARG A 118 -11.70 7.24 -11.17
N GLU A 119 -10.77 6.44 -11.67
CA GLU A 119 -11.00 5.11 -12.23
C GLU A 119 -9.84 4.20 -11.85
N LEU A 120 -10.11 2.92 -11.61
CA LEU A 120 -9.07 1.92 -11.30
C LEU A 120 -8.08 1.69 -12.45
N SER A 121 -8.46 2.05 -13.68
CA SER A 121 -7.59 1.97 -14.86
C SER A 121 -6.54 3.07 -14.93
N ARG A 122 -6.63 4.11 -14.11
CA ARG A 122 -5.69 5.24 -14.09
C ARG A 122 -4.43 4.94 -13.28
N VAL A 123 -3.83 3.78 -13.54
CA VAL A 123 -2.63 3.31 -12.89
C VAL A 123 -1.59 2.87 -13.91
N ARG A 124 -0.33 2.92 -13.52
CA ARG A 124 0.82 2.39 -14.25
C ARG A 124 1.78 1.71 -13.28
N GLU A 125 2.66 0.87 -13.82
CA GLU A 125 3.69 0.26 -13.01
C GLU A 125 4.67 1.32 -12.48
N GLY A 126 4.84 1.35 -11.16
CA GLY A 126 5.76 2.21 -10.44
C GLY A 126 6.92 1.44 -9.84
N ALA A 127 7.43 1.91 -8.70
CA ALA A 127 8.50 1.26 -7.98
C ALA A 127 8.08 -0.12 -7.47
N PHE A 128 9.01 -1.07 -7.47
CA PHE A 128 8.82 -2.44 -6.98
C PHE A 128 7.70 -3.23 -7.67
N HIS A 129 7.41 -2.92 -8.94
CA HIS A 129 6.31 -3.52 -9.72
C HIS A 129 4.91 -3.27 -9.15
N VAL A 130 4.76 -2.32 -8.23
CA VAL A 130 3.46 -1.92 -7.70
C VAL A 130 2.79 -0.96 -8.68
N MET A 131 1.48 -1.17 -8.93
CA MET A 131 0.70 -0.23 -9.72
C MET A 131 0.44 1.04 -8.92
N GLU A 132 0.80 2.17 -9.49
CA GLU A 132 0.63 3.50 -8.90
C GLU A 132 -0.28 4.36 -9.76
N PRO A 133 -0.97 5.38 -9.20
CA PRO A 133 -1.70 6.37 -9.98
C PRO A 133 -0.87 6.93 -11.12
N ASP A 134 -1.45 7.03 -12.31
CA ASP A 134 -0.77 7.55 -13.49
C ASP A 134 -0.58 9.08 -13.44
N GLU A 135 0.05 9.65 -14.47
CA GLU A 135 0.38 11.08 -14.54
C GLU A 135 -0.85 12.00 -14.60
N SER A 136 -2.03 11.48 -14.90
CA SER A 136 -3.29 12.24 -14.91
C SER A 136 -3.86 12.46 -13.50
N CYS A 137 -3.39 11.70 -12.51
CA CYS A 137 -3.87 11.75 -11.15
C CYS A 137 -3.16 12.85 -10.36
N LYS A 138 -3.91 13.56 -9.53
CA LYS A 138 -3.39 14.63 -8.67
C LYS A 138 -3.21 14.15 -7.24
N ARG A 139 -2.23 14.73 -6.55
CA ARG A 139 -1.99 14.48 -5.14
C ARG A 139 -3.19 14.96 -4.30
N ILE A 140 -3.51 14.21 -3.25
CA ILE A 140 -4.52 14.63 -2.28
C ILE A 140 -4.09 15.96 -1.63
N GLY A 141 -5.02 16.93 -1.58
CA GLY A 141 -4.78 18.26 -1.06
C GLY A 141 -4.35 19.29 -2.11
N GLU A 142 -4.16 18.88 -3.37
CA GLU A 142 -4.08 19.81 -4.49
C GLU A 142 -5.50 20.09 -4.97
N GLU A 143 -5.94 21.34 -4.80
CA GLU A 143 -7.24 21.78 -5.31
C GLU A 143 -7.19 21.95 -6.85
N ASP A 144 -8.32 21.67 -7.48
CA ASP A 144 -8.51 21.85 -8.93
C ASP A 144 -8.57 23.33 -9.30
#